data_32d64439892e503a71fe99ad3d4dd1bc
#
_entry.id   32d64439892e503a71fe99ad3d4dd1bc
#
_cell.length_a   1.000
_cell.length_b   1.000
_cell.length_c   1.000
_cell.angle_alpha   90.00
_cell.angle_beta   90.00
_cell.angle_gamma   90.00
#
_symmetry.space_group_name_H-M   'P 1'
#
loop_
_entity.id
_entity.type
_entity.pdbx_description
1 polymer ?
#
loop_
_entity_poly.entity_id
_entity_poly.type
_entity_poly.pdbx_seq_one_letter_code
_entity_poly.pdbx_strand_id
1 'polypeptide(L)'
;MGVEDHAGGHLPDDDALLTARDRAEELGCVPLGAHAGEALCFLATCLRARAVVEIGTGTGSSGLYLLRGMAPEGVLTSIDIEPEYHRTARKTFREAGFAPGRTRLITGRAMDVLPRLTSGGYDLVFVDASLAEYPGYYEHGVSLLRPGGVIAFHGVLTPRTDNGRRDPGQAAARELARALREDERLVPSMLPVGGGLLVAAMRS
;
A
#
# COMPACT_ATOMS: atom_id res chain seq x y z
N MET A 1 19.46 17.71 -0.70
CA MET A 1 20.45 16.61 -0.58
C MET A 1 19.59 15.39 -0.38
N GLY A 2 19.29 14.67 -1.48
CA GLY A 2 18.44 13.48 -1.42
C GLY A 2 19.11 12.44 -0.54
N VAL A 3 18.32 11.81 0.31
CA VAL A 3 18.70 10.52 0.89
C VAL A 3 18.65 9.56 -0.29
N GLU A 4 19.80 9.38 -0.94
CA GLU A 4 19.99 8.38 -1.96
C GLU A 4 19.66 7.03 -1.32
N ASP A 5 18.92 6.27 -2.06
CA ASP A 5 18.58 4.87 -1.79
C ASP A 5 19.90 4.07 -1.71
N HIS A 6 20.56 4.10 -0.54
CA HIS A 6 21.78 3.35 -0.33
C HIS A 6 21.40 1.89 -0.17
N ALA A 7 21.46 1.22 -1.31
CA ALA A 7 21.65 -0.22 -1.47
C ALA A 7 20.81 -1.13 -0.56
N GLY A 8 19.73 -1.62 -1.10
CA GLY A 8 19.06 -2.81 -0.58
C GLY A 8 18.46 -2.64 0.80
N GLY A 9 17.22 -3.05 1.00
CA GLY A 9 16.59 -3.08 2.31
C GLY A 9 17.48 -3.75 3.35
N HIS A 10 17.22 -3.48 4.62
CA HIS A 10 17.99 -4.07 5.75
C HIS A 10 17.88 -5.61 5.78
N LEU A 11 16.78 -6.11 5.22
CA LEU A 11 16.57 -7.54 5.01
C LEU A 11 16.80 -7.88 3.53
N PRO A 12 17.58 -8.94 3.21
CA PRO A 12 17.77 -9.35 1.82
C PRO A 12 16.42 -9.73 1.19
N ASP A 13 16.20 -9.27 -0.03
CA ASP A 13 15.09 -9.78 -0.83
C ASP A 13 15.29 -11.28 -1.05
N ASP A 14 14.24 -12.05 -0.78
CA ASP A 14 14.22 -13.45 -1.15
C ASP A 14 13.79 -13.64 -2.61
N ASP A 15 13.91 -14.87 -3.11
CA ASP A 15 13.61 -15.23 -4.49
C ASP A 15 12.18 -14.82 -4.92
N ALA A 16 11.22 -14.82 -3.99
CA ALA A 16 9.84 -14.45 -4.29
C ALA A 16 9.69 -12.94 -4.54
N LEU A 17 10.39 -12.09 -3.77
CA LEU A 17 10.41 -10.64 -3.98
C LEU A 17 11.18 -10.27 -5.26
N LEU A 18 12.34 -10.89 -5.49
CA LEU A 18 13.10 -10.69 -6.73
C LEU A 18 12.25 -11.05 -7.94
N THR A 19 11.62 -12.23 -7.94
CA THR A 19 10.72 -12.66 -9.00
C THR A 19 9.52 -11.74 -9.19
N ALA A 20 8.96 -11.19 -8.11
CA ALA A 20 7.85 -10.23 -8.20
C ALA A 20 8.29 -8.92 -8.88
N ARG A 21 9.53 -8.47 -8.63
CA ARG A 21 10.10 -7.28 -9.27
C ARG A 21 10.40 -7.49 -10.73
N ASP A 22 11.01 -8.62 -11.10
CA ASP A 22 11.26 -8.97 -12.50
C ASP A 22 9.96 -8.97 -13.31
N ARG A 23 8.90 -9.57 -12.75
CA ARG A 23 7.56 -9.56 -13.35
C ARG A 23 6.95 -8.16 -13.45
N ALA A 24 7.28 -7.27 -12.51
CA ALA A 24 6.81 -5.89 -12.58
C ALA A 24 7.45 -5.15 -13.76
N GLU A 25 8.75 -5.33 -14.00
CA GLU A 25 9.43 -4.78 -15.16
C GLU A 25 8.85 -5.30 -16.48
N GLU A 26 8.58 -6.61 -16.57
CA GLU A 26 7.96 -7.23 -17.76
C GLU A 26 6.58 -6.65 -18.07
N LEU A 27 5.81 -6.27 -17.04
CA LEU A 27 4.45 -5.72 -17.19
C LEU A 27 4.42 -4.19 -17.18
N GLY A 28 5.58 -3.51 -17.11
CA GLY A 28 5.65 -2.05 -17.01
C GLY A 28 5.05 -1.47 -15.73
N CYS A 29 5.00 -2.26 -14.67
CA CYS A 29 4.56 -1.88 -13.35
C CYS A 29 5.76 -1.49 -12.49
N VAL A 30 5.64 -0.44 -11.68
CA VAL A 30 6.71 -0.02 -10.75
C VAL A 30 6.50 -0.77 -9.43
N PRO A 31 7.42 -1.67 -9.02
CA PRO A 31 7.30 -2.40 -7.76
C PRO A 31 7.62 -1.49 -6.57
N LEU A 32 7.01 -1.79 -5.42
CA LEU A 32 7.34 -1.11 -4.17
C LEU A 32 8.81 -1.32 -3.80
N GLY A 33 9.50 -0.23 -3.43
CA GLY A 33 10.89 -0.28 -2.97
C GLY A 33 11.02 -1.02 -1.62
N ALA A 34 12.20 -1.63 -1.39
CA ALA A 34 12.46 -2.48 -0.22
C ALA A 34 12.17 -1.77 1.12
N HIS A 35 12.68 -0.58 1.32
CA HIS A 35 12.49 0.17 2.57
C HIS A 35 11.02 0.48 2.89
N ALA A 36 10.21 0.83 1.88
CA ALA A 36 8.77 1.03 2.08
C ALA A 36 8.07 -0.30 2.37
N GLY A 37 8.48 -1.39 1.70
CA GLY A 37 7.99 -2.73 1.96
C GLY A 37 8.29 -3.22 3.39
N GLU A 38 9.52 -3.02 3.86
CA GLU A 38 9.91 -3.34 5.24
C GLU A 38 9.10 -2.54 6.27
N ALA A 39 8.85 -1.25 6.00
CA ALA A 39 7.99 -0.43 6.85
C ALA A 39 6.55 -0.96 6.89
N LEU A 40 5.99 -1.43 5.76
CA LEU A 40 4.66 -2.07 5.73
C LEU A 40 4.63 -3.38 6.51
N CYS A 41 5.65 -4.22 6.36
CA CYS A 41 5.79 -5.46 7.12
C CYS A 41 5.85 -5.18 8.63
N PHE A 42 6.66 -4.20 9.02
CA PHE A 42 6.77 -3.75 10.42
C PHE A 42 5.42 -3.24 10.96
N LEU A 43 4.71 -2.38 10.23
CA LEU A 43 3.39 -1.89 10.64
C LEU A 43 2.39 -3.03 10.79
N ALA A 44 2.30 -3.92 9.81
CA ALA A 44 1.41 -5.08 9.87
C ALA A 44 1.71 -5.98 11.09
N THR A 45 3.00 -6.16 11.42
CA THR A 45 3.45 -6.92 12.59
C THR A 45 3.06 -6.23 13.90
N CYS A 46 3.32 -4.92 14.05
CA CYS A 46 2.96 -4.14 15.24
C CYS A 46 1.45 -4.17 15.50
N LEU A 47 0.65 -4.09 14.44
CA LEU A 47 -0.80 -4.15 14.51
C LEU A 47 -1.33 -5.57 14.76
N ARG A 48 -0.49 -6.61 14.63
CA ARG A 48 -0.92 -8.02 14.56
C ARG A 48 -2.05 -8.17 13.54
N ALA A 49 -1.86 -7.55 12.37
CA ALA A 49 -2.90 -7.32 11.39
C ALA A 49 -3.52 -8.64 10.91
N ARG A 50 -4.84 -8.73 10.96
CA ARG A 50 -5.66 -9.88 10.50
C ARG A 50 -6.49 -9.53 9.27
N ALA A 51 -6.85 -8.27 9.11
CA ALA A 51 -7.61 -7.77 7.97
C ALA A 51 -6.91 -6.54 7.38
N VAL A 52 -6.39 -6.68 6.17
CA VAL A 52 -5.68 -5.62 5.44
C VAL A 52 -6.36 -5.37 4.11
N VAL A 53 -6.51 -4.09 3.75
CA VAL A 53 -6.89 -3.67 2.38
C VAL A 53 -5.68 -3.06 1.71
N GLU A 54 -5.44 -3.44 0.47
CA GLU A 54 -4.45 -2.87 -0.43
C GLU A 54 -5.14 -2.32 -1.69
N ILE A 55 -4.80 -1.09 -2.07
CA ILE A 55 -5.24 -0.44 -3.31
C ILE A 55 -4.03 -0.27 -4.21
N GLY A 56 -4.02 -0.98 -5.32
CA GLY A 56 -2.86 -1.17 -6.18
C GLY A 56 -2.14 -2.49 -5.85
N THR A 57 -2.52 -3.56 -6.54
CA THR A 57 -1.94 -4.90 -6.35
C THR A 57 -0.58 -5.05 -7.05
N GLY A 58 -0.46 -4.48 -8.25
CA GLY A 58 0.69 -4.72 -9.12
C GLY A 58 1.01 -6.21 -9.25
N THR A 59 2.27 -6.57 -9.24
CA THR A 59 2.75 -7.96 -9.31
C THR A 59 2.77 -8.67 -7.95
N GLY A 60 2.31 -8.00 -6.88
CA GLY A 60 2.22 -8.54 -5.53
C GLY A 60 3.42 -8.25 -4.64
N SER A 61 4.35 -7.38 -5.03
CA SER A 61 5.53 -7.05 -4.21
C SER A 61 5.14 -6.48 -2.85
N SER A 62 4.29 -5.46 -2.80
CA SER A 62 3.76 -4.87 -1.56
C SER A 62 2.94 -5.88 -0.76
N GLY A 63 2.10 -6.66 -1.45
CA GLY A 63 1.29 -7.73 -0.83
C GLY A 63 2.13 -8.79 -0.13
N LEU A 64 3.33 -9.13 -0.64
CA LEU A 64 4.27 -10.04 0.04
C LEU A 64 4.74 -9.48 1.38
N TYR A 65 5.14 -8.21 1.42
CA TYR A 65 5.56 -7.56 2.67
C TYR A 65 4.42 -7.52 3.68
N LEU A 66 3.21 -7.16 3.23
CA LEU A 66 2.02 -7.16 4.09
C LEU A 66 1.73 -8.55 4.64
N LEU A 67 1.66 -9.58 3.79
CA LEU A 67 1.37 -10.96 4.19
C LEU A 67 2.39 -11.53 5.18
N ARG A 68 3.65 -11.13 5.08
CA ARG A 68 4.72 -11.55 6.01
C ARG A 68 4.57 -10.92 7.39
N GLY A 69 4.09 -9.66 7.45
CA GLY A 69 3.86 -8.99 8.73
C GLY A 69 2.52 -9.32 9.38
N MET A 70 1.56 -9.82 8.62
CA MET A 70 0.22 -10.17 9.11
C MET A 70 0.22 -11.42 9.97
N ALA A 71 -0.79 -11.52 10.84
CA ALA A 71 -1.07 -12.74 11.58
C ALA A 71 -1.27 -13.95 10.63
N PRO A 72 -0.94 -15.19 11.07
CA PRO A 72 -1.00 -16.37 10.20
C PRO A 72 -2.35 -16.63 9.52
N GLU A 73 -3.47 -16.28 10.18
CA GLU A 73 -4.82 -16.44 9.63
C GLU A 73 -5.37 -15.15 8.99
N GLY A 74 -4.56 -14.09 8.94
CA GLY A 74 -4.97 -12.80 8.39
C GLY A 74 -5.24 -12.88 6.89
N VAL A 75 -6.15 -12.05 6.40
CA VAL A 75 -6.53 -11.97 4.99
C VAL A 75 -6.18 -10.61 4.41
N LEU A 76 -5.42 -10.60 3.32
CA LEU A 76 -5.15 -9.44 2.49
C LEU A 76 -6.23 -9.34 1.41
N THR A 77 -7.03 -8.27 1.43
CA THR A 77 -7.91 -7.89 0.33
C THR A 77 -7.18 -6.89 -0.55
N SER A 78 -6.83 -7.27 -1.78
CA SER A 78 -6.07 -6.42 -2.70
C SER A 78 -6.91 -6.09 -3.94
N ILE A 79 -6.94 -4.81 -4.31
CA ILE A 79 -7.81 -4.24 -5.35
C ILE A 79 -6.93 -3.66 -6.46
N ASP A 80 -7.20 -4.05 -7.69
CA ASP A 80 -6.56 -3.48 -8.87
C ASP A 80 -7.52 -3.49 -10.05
N ILE A 81 -7.33 -2.56 -10.98
CA ILE A 81 -8.13 -2.52 -12.23
C ILE A 81 -7.61 -3.51 -13.28
N GLU A 82 -6.33 -3.91 -13.18
CA GLU A 82 -5.67 -4.74 -14.19
C GLU A 82 -5.76 -6.24 -13.84
N PRO A 83 -6.55 -7.03 -14.60
CA PRO A 83 -6.66 -8.47 -14.33
C PRO A 83 -5.33 -9.24 -14.45
N GLU A 84 -4.40 -8.73 -15.27
CA GLU A 84 -3.06 -9.33 -15.46
C GLU A 84 -2.22 -9.23 -14.19
N TYR A 85 -2.30 -8.07 -13.51
CA TYR A 85 -1.63 -7.90 -12.22
C TYR A 85 -2.13 -8.92 -11.20
N HIS A 86 -3.45 -9.15 -11.11
CA HIS A 86 -4.00 -10.17 -10.22
C HIS A 86 -3.57 -11.59 -10.56
N ARG A 87 -3.44 -11.93 -11.85
CA ARG A 87 -2.91 -13.25 -12.25
C ARG A 87 -1.48 -13.43 -11.77
N THR A 88 -0.66 -12.41 -11.98
CA THR A 88 0.74 -12.39 -11.57
C THR A 88 0.89 -12.41 -10.06
N ALA A 89 0.19 -11.53 -9.33
CA ALA A 89 0.22 -11.48 -7.87
C ALA A 89 -0.21 -12.81 -7.23
N ARG A 90 -1.26 -13.45 -7.76
CA ARG A 90 -1.69 -14.79 -7.29
C ARG A 90 -0.59 -15.83 -7.45
N LYS A 91 0.16 -15.80 -8.55
CA LYS A 91 1.31 -16.68 -8.78
C LYS A 91 2.41 -16.37 -7.77
N THR A 92 2.75 -15.09 -7.59
CA THR A 92 3.74 -14.60 -6.63
C THR A 92 3.43 -15.07 -5.20
N PHE A 93 2.20 -14.87 -4.71
CA PHE A 93 1.82 -15.29 -3.36
C PHE A 93 1.88 -16.80 -3.16
N ARG A 94 1.46 -17.58 -4.15
CA ARG A 94 1.52 -19.05 -4.11
C ARG A 94 2.97 -19.56 -4.07
N GLU A 95 3.85 -19.01 -4.90
CA GLU A 95 5.28 -19.36 -4.92
C GLU A 95 5.99 -18.98 -3.63
N ALA A 96 5.55 -17.92 -2.98
CA ALA A 96 6.01 -17.53 -1.64
C ALA A 96 5.39 -18.39 -0.51
N GLY A 97 4.60 -19.41 -0.82
CA GLY A 97 4.04 -20.35 0.16
C GLY A 97 2.75 -19.91 0.85
N PHE A 98 2.13 -18.80 0.42
CA PHE A 98 0.86 -18.37 1.01
C PHE A 98 -0.33 -19.17 0.47
N ALA A 99 -1.15 -19.67 1.39
CA ALA A 99 -2.37 -20.38 1.04
C ALA A 99 -3.37 -19.47 0.31
N PRO A 100 -4.17 -19.98 -0.66
CA PRO A 100 -5.11 -19.17 -1.42
C PRO A 100 -6.11 -18.39 -0.56
N GLY A 101 -6.49 -18.92 0.59
CA GLY A 101 -7.41 -18.27 1.54
C GLY A 101 -6.83 -17.04 2.26
N ARG A 102 -5.51 -16.81 2.16
CA ARG A 102 -4.83 -15.63 2.72
C ARG A 102 -5.01 -14.38 1.88
N THR A 103 -5.50 -14.49 0.65
CA THR A 103 -5.63 -13.37 -0.28
C THR A 103 -7.00 -13.34 -0.95
N ARG A 104 -7.59 -12.16 -1.00
CA ARG A 104 -8.81 -11.86 -1.74
C ARG A 104 -8.50 -10.79 -2.78
N LEU A 105 -8.31 -11.21 -4.03
CA LEU A 105 -7.99 -10.32 -5.14
C LEU A 105 -9.28 -9.89 -5.85
N ILE A 106 -9.55 -8.58 -5.89
CA ILE A 106 -10.78 -7.99 -6.44
C ILE A 106 -10.43 -7.11 -7.62
N THR A 107 -10.78 -7.53 -8.84
CA THR A 107 -10.61 -6.72 -10.04
C THR A 107 -11.70 -5.67 -10.14
N GLY A 108 -11.31 -4.40 -10.23
CA GLY A 108 -12.23 -3.27 -10.37
C GLY A 108 -11.63 -1.95 -9.90
N ARG A 109 -12.33 -0.88 -10.14
CA ARG A 109 -11.96 0.44 -9.62
C ARG A 109 -12.09 0.46 -8.10
N ALA A 110 -11.07 0.93 -7.39
CA ALA A 110 -11.11 0.96 -5.93
C ALA A 110 -12.31 1.78 -5.41
N MET A 111 -12.66 2.89 -6.03
CA MET A 111 -13.81 3.71 -5.66
C MET A 111 -15.16 2.98 -5.75
N ASP A 112 -15.28 1.93 -6.58
CA ASP A 112 -16.49 1.10 -6.69
C ASP A 112 -16.48 -0.07 -5.70
N VAL A 113 -15.29 -0.47 -5.23
CA VAL A 113 -15.10 -1.63 -4.34
C VAL A 113 -15.13 -1.22 -2.87
N LEU A 114 -14.40 -0.14 -2.50
CA LEU A 114 -14.24 0.31 -1.12
C LEU A 114 -15.58 0.51 -0.38
N PRO A 115 -16.63 1.11 -0.98
CA PRO A 115 -17.92 1.28 -0.30
C PRO A 115 -18.64 -0.02 0.06
N ARG A 116 -18.21 -1.17 -0.51
CA ARG A 116 -18.80 -2.50 -0.28
C ARG A 116 -18.04 -3.30 0.78
N LEU A 117 -16.93 -2.77 1.26
CA LEU A 117 -16.13 -3.39 2.31
C LEU A 117 -16.71 -3.05 3.69
N THR A 118 -16.34 -3.85 4.69
CA THR A 118 -16.86 -3.70 6.06
C THR A 118 -16.22 -2.49 6.74
N SER A 119 -17.02 -1.49 7.08
CA SER A 119 -16.58 -0.33 7.87
C SER A 119 -16.09 -0.77 9.25
N GLY A 120 -14.98 -0.17 9.72
CA GLY A 120 -14.39 -0.46 11.04
C GLY A 120 -13.80 -1.87 11.18
N GLY A 121 -13.61 -2.60 10.07
CA GLY A 121 -13.20 -4.00 10.10
C GLY A 121 -11.72 -4.26 9.79
N TYR A 122 -10.92 -3.23 9.50
CA TYR A 122 -9.56 -3.42 8.99
C TYR A 122 -8.50 -2.84 9.92
N ASP A 123 -7.40 -3.57 10.04
CA ASP A 123 -6.22 -3.19 10.82
C ASP A 123 -5.33 -2.21 10.08
N LEU A 124 -5.21 -2.40 8.76
CA LEU A 124 -4.35 -1.61 7.90
C LEU A 124 -4.99 -1.42 6.52
N VAL A 125 -4.95 -0.19 6.03
CA VAL A 125 -5.28 0.16 4.64
C VAL A 125 -4.02 0.72 3.99
N PHE A 126 -3.55 0.10 2.91
CA PHE A 126 -2.40 0.54 2.15
C PHE A 126 -2.82 1.02 0.76
N VAL A 127 -2.29 2.16 0.32
CA VAL A 127 -2.62 2.81 -0.94
C VAL A 127 -1.35 3.07 -1.75
N ASP A 128 -1.24 2.40 -2.89
CA ASP A 128 -0.18 2.57 -3.87
C ASP A 128 -0.75 2.53 -5.30
N ALA A 129 -1.48 3.57 -5.65
CA ALA A 129 -2.18 3.68 -6.93
C ALA A 129 -2.04 5.11 -7.49
N SER A 130 -3.03 5.60 -8.25
CA SER A 130 -2.99 6.96 -8.80
C SER A 130 -3.05 8.02 -7.69
N LEU A 131 -2.00 8.84 -7.53
CA LEU A 131 -1.95 9.95 -6.57
C LEU A 131 -3.13 10.91 -6.70
N ALA A 132 -3.65 11.11 -7.92
CA ALA A 132 -4.78 12.01 -8.17
C ALA A 132 -6.07 11.55 -7.48
N GLU A 133 -6.19 10.25 -7.17
CA GLU A 133 -7.36 9.67 -6.52
C GLU A 133 -7.20 9.52 -4.99
N TYR A 134 -6.02 9.86 -4.43
CA TYR A 134 -5.73 9.70 -3.00
C TYR A 134 -6.73 10.39 -2.06
N PRO A 135 -7.22 11.62 -2.33
CA PRO A 135 -8.24 12.22 -1.48
C PRO A 135 -9.52 11.38 -1.36
N GLY A 136 -9.96 10.77 -2.47
CA GLY A 136 -11.11 9.84 -2.45
C GLY A 136 -10.82 8.55 -1.69
N TYR A 137 -9.62 7.99 -1.86
CA TYR A 137 -9.21 6.78 -1.12
C TYR A 137 -9.07 7.05 0.38
N TYR A 138 -8.69 8.26 0.78
CA TYR A 138 -8.62 8.68 2.16
C TYR A 138 -9.98 8.58 2.86
N GLU A 139 -11.01 9.17 2.30
CA GLU A 139 -12.36 9.19 2.90
C GLU A 139 -12.89 7.77 3.14
N HIS A 140 -12.79 6.91 2.12
CA HIS A 140 -13.21 5.51 2.24
C HIS A 140 -12.28 4.70 3.15
N GLY A 141 -10.95 4.86 2.99
CA GLY A 141 -9.96 4.11 3.75
C GLY A 141 -10.06 4.34 5.26
N VAL A 142 -10.26 5.60 5.68
CA VAL A 142 -10.45 5.93 7.09
C VAL A 142 -11.73 5.29 7.65
N SER A 143 -12.82 5.22 6.88
CA SER A 143 -14.06 4.57 7.31
C SER A 143 -13.92 3.06 7.49
N LEU A 144 -12.95 2.43 6.83
CA LEU A 144 -12.68 0.99 6.95
C LEU A 144 -11.86 0.64 8.19
N LEU A 145 -11.10 1.60 8.75
CA LEU A 145 -10.23 1.33 9.88
C LEU A 145 -11.02 1.07 11.18
N ARG A 146 -10.58 0.05 11.91
CA ARG A 146 -10.97 -0.09 13.32
C ARG A 146 -10.24 0.95 14.20
N PRO A 147 -10.68 1.20 15.43
CA PRO A 147 -9.88 1.95 16.40
C PRO A 147 -8.47 1.35 16.54
N GLY A 148 -7.43 2.20 16.50
CA GLY A 148 -6.02 1.78 16.48
C GLY A 148 -5.52 1.21 15.16
N GLY A 149 -6.34 1.16 14.10
CA GLY A 149 -5.91 0.79 12.76
C GLY A 149 -5.09 1.89 12.08
N VAL A 150 -4.39 1.57 10.99
CA VAL A 150 -3.50 2.48 10.28
C VAL A 150 -3.87 2.56 8.80
N ILE A 151 -3.85 3.76 8.24
CA ILE A 151 -3.84 3.97 6.78
C ILE A 151 -2.45 4.45 6.36
N ALA A 152 -1.96 3.98 5.21
CA ALA A 152 -0.66 4.31 4.65
C ALA A 152 -0.77 4.62 3.16
N PHE A 153 -0.20 5.76 2.73
CA PHE A 153 -0.17 6.22 1.33
C PHE A 153 1.27 6.30 0.86
N HIS A 154 1.59 5.60 -0.23
CA HIS A 154 2.93 5.55 -0.79
C HIS A 154 3.18 6.62 -1.87
N GLY A 155 4.44 6.99 -2.08
CA GLY A 155 4.89 7.82 -3.20
C GLY A 155 4.58 9.32 -3.05
N VAL A 156 4.16 9.77 -1.88
CA VAL A 156 3.73 11.17 -1.64
C VAL A 156 4.87 12.20 -1.71
N LEU A 157 6.13 11.78 -1.61
CA LEU A 157 7.32 12.62 -1.73
C LEU A 157 8.03 12.48 -3.08
N THR A 158 7.58 11.58 -3.96
CA THR A 158 8.23 11.36 -5.25
C THR A 158 8.08 12.60 -6.13
N PRO A 159 9.19 13.25 -6.54
CA PRO A 159 9.13 14.38 -7.47
C PRO A 159 8.62 13.88 -8.82
N ARG A 160 7.49 14.37 -9.25
CA ARG A 160 7.03 14.15 -10.64
C ARG A 160 7.40 15.38 -11.45
N THR A 161 8.36 15.21 -12.33
CA THR A 161 8.74 16.24 -13.30
C THR A 161 7.79 16.15 -14.49
N ASP A 162 6.84 17.06 -14.56
CA ASP A 162 6.11 17.32 -15.79
C ASP A 162 6.44 18.75 -16.24
N ASN A 163 7.42 18.91 -17.11
CA ASN A 163 7.79 20.07 -17.93
C ASN A 163 7.22 21.44 -17.50
N GLY A 164 7.28 21.77 -16.19
CA GLY A 164 6.82 23.05 -15.64
C GLY A 164 5.30 23.18 -15.46
N ARG A 165 4.50 22.17 -15.77
CA ARG A 165 3.07 22.11 -15.44
C ARG A 165 2.85 21.64 -14.01
N ARG A 166 1.85 22.20 -13.33
CA ARG A 166 1.42 21.71 -12.00
C ARG A 166 0.94 20.27 -12.16
N ASP A 167 1.69 19.32 -11.57
CA ASP A 167 1.30 17.91 -11.53
C ASP A 167 0.05 17.76 -10.64
N PRO A 168 -1.08 17.23 -11.17
CA PRO A 168 -2.28 17.00 -10.39
C PRO A 168 -2.03 16.07 -9.18
N GLY A 169 -1.11 15.11 -9.31
CA GLY A 169 -0.74 14.20 -8.23
C GLY A 169 -0.08 14.92 -7.06
N GLN A 170 0.79 15.91 -7.30
CA GLN A 170 1.38 16.69 -6.21
C GLN A 170 0.36 17.59 -5.51
N ALA A 171 -0.64 18.09 -6.23
CA ALA A 171 -1.72 18.85 -5.61
C ALA A 171 -2.55 17.94 -4.68
N ALA A 172 -2.93 16.76 -5.17
CA ALA A 172 -3.67 15.76 -4.40
C ALA A 172 -2.89 15.26 -3.18
N ALA A 173 -1.57 15.03 -3.30
CA ALA A 173 -0.73 14.65 -2.16
C ALA A 173 -0.67 15.74 -1.07
N ARG A 174 -0.64 17.02 -1.45
CA ARG A 174 -0.69 18.14 -0.49
C ARG A 174 -2.07 18.25 0.17
N GLU A 175 -3.13 18.08 -0.59
CA GLU A 175 -4.51 18.06 -0.09
C GLU A 175 -4.70 16.92 0.92
N LEU A 176 -4.28 15.70 0.57
CA LEU A 176 -4.28 14.54 1.45
C LEU A 176 -3.53 14.83 2.76
N ALA A 177 -2.29 15.33 2.66
CA ALA A 177 -1.48 15.61 3.84
C ALA A 177 -2.11 16.68 4.75
N ARG A 178 -2.85 17.64 4.18
CA ARG A 178 -3.63 18.61 4.94
C ARG A 178 -4.82 17.94 5.62
N ALA A 179 -5.62 17.17 4.88
CA ALA A 179 -6.79 16.46 5.41
C ALA A 179 -6.42 15.54 6.58
N LEU A 180 -5.34 14.78 6.46
CA LEU A 180 -4.85 13.91 7.54
C LEU A 180 -4.41 14.69 8.80
N ARG A 181 -3.86 15.90 8.65
CA ARG A 181 -3.47 16.74 9.80
C ARG A 181 -4.65 17.42 10.49
N GLU A 182 -5.69 17.73 9.72
CA GLU A 182 -6.91 18.40 10.21
C GLU A 182 -7.93 17.41 10.81
N ASP A 183 -7.77 16.11 10.55
CA ASP A 183 -8.67 15.08 11.08
C ASP A 183 -8.28 14.69 12.52
N GLU A 184 -9.05 15.18 13.49
CA GLU A 184 -8.82 14.95 14.91
C GLU A 184 -8.87 13.46 15.32
N ARG A 185 -9.48 12.59 14.49
CA ARG A 185 -9.54 11.15 14.72
C ARG A 185 -8.20 10.48 14.48
N LEU A 186 -7.27 11.13 13.78
CA LEU A 186 -6.04 10.55 13.27
C LEU A 186 -4.78 11.10 13.95
N VAL A 187 -3.73 10.31 13.95
CA VAL A 187 -2.36 10.69 14.31
C VAL A 187 -1.48 10.46 13.08
N PRO A 188 -1.24 11.50 12.25
CA PRO A 188 -0.45 11.36 11.04
C PRO A 188 1.05 11.39 11.31
N SER A 189 1.82 10.71 10.45
CA SER A 189 3.28 10.77 10.40
C SER A 189 3.77 10.59 8.98
N MET A 190 4.92 11.21 8.65
CA MET A 190 5.60 11.03 7.37
C MET A 190 6.86 10.20 7.59
N LEU A 191 6.91 9.02 6.97
CA LEU A 191 8.10 8.16 6.94
C LEU A 191 8.83 8.42 5.62
N PRO A 192 10.08 8.96 5.65
CA PRO A 192 10.82 9.30 4.43
C PRO A 192 11.50 8.07 3.80
N VAL A 193 10.72 7.02 3.51
CA VAL A 193 11.17 5.77 2.91
C VAL A 193 10.52 5.55 1.55
N GLY A 194 11.26 5.02 0.58
CA GLY A 194 10.74 4.58 -0.70
C GLY A 194 9.87 5.61 -1.44
N GLY A 195 10.30 6.87 -1.56
CA GLY A 195 9.48 7.91 -2.18
C GLY A 195 8.42 8.54 -1.26
N GLY A 196 8.47 8.24 0.03
CA GLY A 196 7.61 8.78 1.08
C GLY A 196 6.36 7.93 1.37
N LEU A 197 6.25 7.50 2.62
CA LEU A 197 5.09 6.78 3.13
C LEU A 197 4.38 7.67 4.17
N LEU A 198 3.27 8.27 3.78
CA LEU A 198 2.42 9.05 4.66
C LEU A 198 1.47 8.10 5.39
N VAL A 199 1.62 7.99 6.70
CA VAL A 199 0.83 7.08 7.54
C VAL A 199 -0.05 7.86 8.51
N ALA A 200 -1.18 7.31 8.88
CA ALA A 200 -2.01 7.85 9.96
C ALA A 200 -2.66 6.73 10.77
N ALA A 201 -2.56 6.81 12.09
CA ALA A 201 -3.21 5.87 13.00
C ALA A 201 -4.57 6.43 13.46
N MET A 202 -5.61 5.60 13.42
CA MET A 202 -6.91 5.90 14.01
C MET A 202 -6.77 5.93 15.54
N ARG A 203 -7.23 6.99 16.19
CA ARG A 203 -7.28 7.05 17.67
C ARG A 203 -8.22 5.97 18.22
N SER A 204 -7.89 5.48 19.41
CA SER A 204 -8.69 4.48 20.15
C SER A 204 -9.94 5.08 20.74
#